data_402ad606e84bd6bbb438a83a4034b756
#
_entry.id   402ad606e84bd6bbb438a83a4034b756
#
_cell.length_a   1.000
_cell.length_b   1.000
_cell.length_c   1.000
_cell.angle_alpha   90.00
_cell.angle_beta   90.00
_cell.angle_gamma   90.00
#
_symmetry.space_group_name_H-M   'P 1'
#
loop_
_entity.id
_entity.type
_entity.pdbx_description
1 polymer ?
#
loop_
_entity_poly.entity_id
_entity_poly.type
_entity_poly.pdbx_seq_one_letter_code
_entity_poly.pdbx_strand_id
1 'polypeptide(L)'
;MEASKLLIAEAHRRDSHEEEYIDSIASTMECLSPLFDRNPRYAFVAKQLMEPERFIQFRVAWMDDVGVVRLNRGFRIQYSSSLGPYQGPLHLGPHVTGGLIKALGFDNVFSNGLTGYDVGSSVGGSDFNPFDKSEAEVQRFCQSYMTELAKYVGPDIDDPTMGMGVAEKEMGYLFGQYKRINAKVTSGNVPFMNKKSSEVRQCQWKRYNIACSSHTFTDSTLFLLNLSTKGTR
;
A
#
# COMPACT_ATOMS: atom_id res chain seq x y z
N MET A 1 8.88 -25.11 8.86
CA MET A 1 8.83 -24.65 10.27
C MET A 1 10.08 -23.91 10.74
N GLU A 2 11.29 -24.36 10.43
CA GLU A 2 12.52 -23.66 10.87
C GLU A 2 12.75 -22.35 10.10
N ALA A 3 12.51 -22.35 8.79
CA ALA A 3 12.68 -21.17 7.94
C ALA A 3 11.75 -20.01 8.34
N SER A 4 10.48 -20.29 8.65
CA SER A 4 9.54 -19.26 9.09
C SER A 4 9.96 -18.61 10.41
N LYS A 5 10.43 -19.40 11.37
CA LYS A 5 10.94 -18.89 12.66
C LYS A 5 12.16 -17.98 12.49
N LEU A 6 13.07 -18.36 11.59
CA LEU A 6 14.24 -17.53 11.29
C LEU A 6 13.87 -16.19 10.65
N LEU A 7 12.91 -16.17 9.72
CA LEU A 7 12.41 -14.95 9.09
C LEU A 7 11.72 -14.03 10.10
N ILE A 8 10.87 -14.58 10.97
CA ILE A 8 10.21 -13.83 12.04
C ILE A 8 11.24 -13.25 13.01
N ALA A 9 12.24 -14.03 13.42
CA ALA A 9 13.31 -13.55 14.30
C ALA A 9 14.14 -12.43 13.65
N GLU A 10 14.36 -12.50 12.34
CA GLU A 10 15.03 -11.42 11.59
C GLU A 10 14.18 -10.13 11.54
N ALA A 11 12.86 -10.23 11.33
CA ALA A 11 11.94 -9.10 11.41
C ALA A 11 12.00 -8.43 12.80
N HIS A 12 11.88 -9.18 13.86
CA HIS A 12 12.00 -8.66 15.23
C HIS A 12 13.33 -7.94 15.50
N ARG A 13 14.43 -8.47 14.95
CA ARG A 13 15.75 -7.85 15.13
C ARG A 13 15.88 -6.52 14.41
N ARG A 14 15.25 -6.38 13.24
CA ARG A 14 15.39 -5.19 12.37
C ARG A 14 14.40 -4.08 12.72
N ASP A 15 13.17 -4.44 12.97
CA ASP A 15 12.02 -3.55 13.10
C ASP A 15 11.35 -3.67 14.47
N SER A 16 12.12 -3.80 15.54
CA SER A 16 11.65 -4.06 16.92
C SER A 16 10.63 -3.06 17.46
N HIS A 17 10.44 -1.91 16.81
CA HIS A 17 9.51 -0.85 17.21
C HIS A 17 8.21 -0.84 16.40
N GLU A 18 8.07 -1.74 15.42
CA GLU A 18 6.94 -1.78 14.49
C GLU A 18 6.10 -3.04 14.74
N GLU A 19 5.42 -3.07 15.90
CA GLU A 19 4.67 -4.25 16.37
C GLU A 19 3.66 -4.75 15.33
N GLU A 20 2.84 -3.85 14.77
CA GLU A 20 1.82 -4.22 13.77
C GLU A 20 2.45 -4.85 12.52
N TYR A 21 3.63 -4.36 12.12
CA TYR A 21 4.34 -4.92 10.99
C TYR A 21 4.91 -6.31 11.26
N ILE A 22 5.47 -6.50 12.45
CA ILE A 22 6.00 -7.79 12.89
C ILE A 22 4.88 -8.83 13.00
N ASP A 23 3.73 -8.45 13.54
CA ASP A 23 2.57 -9.33 13.67
C ASP A 23 2.03 -9.77 12.29
N SER A 24 1.97 -8.84 11.32
CA SER A 24 1.59 -9.16 9.94
C SER A 24 2.58 -10.14 9.30
N ILE A 25 3.89 -9.91 9.45
CA ILE A 25 4.92 -10.84 8.97
C ILE A 25 4.78 -12.20 9.65
N ALA A 26 4.64 -12.25 10.97
CA ALA A 26 4.57 -13.51 11.72
C ALA A 26 3.40 -14.36 11.23
N SER A 27 2.21 -13.75 11.15
CA SER A 27 1.00 -14.42 10.67
C SER A 27 1.16 -14.98 9.25
N THR A 28 1.73 -14.18 8.35
CA THR A 28 1.93 -14.59 6.95
C THR A 28 2.99 -15.68 6.82
N MET A 29 4.13 -15.57 7.53
CA MET A 29 5.20 -16.56 7.47
C MET A 29 4.81 -17.91 8.09
N GLU A 30 3.94 -17.90 9.10
CA GLU A 30 3.36 -19.13 9.65
C GLU A 30 2.46 -19.82 8.62
N CYS A 31 1.61 -19.07 7.93
CA CYS A 31 0.75 -19.60 6.86
C CYS A 31 1.57 -20.17 5.68
N LEU A 32 2.70 -19.57 5.36
CA LEU A 32 3.58 -20.00 4.27
C LEU A 32 4.53 -21.14 4.66
N SER A 33 4.62 -21.50 5.93
CA SER A 33 5.54 -22.53 6.44
C SER A 33 5.50 -23.85 5.65
N PRO A 34 4.31 -24.43 5.29
CA PRO A 34 4.27 -25.67 4.51
C PRO A 34 4.87 -25.53 3.10
N LEU A 35 4.88 -24.32 2.55
CA LEU A 35 5.46 -24.03 1.24
C LEU A 35 6.98 -24.01 1.30
N PHE A 36 7.55 -23.44 2.39
CA PHE A 36 9.00 -23.42 2.61
C PHE A 36 9.59 -24.85 2.80
N ASP A 37 8.82 -25.72 3.45
CA ASP A 37 9.20 -27.13 3.62
C ASP A 37 9.24 -27.90 2.29
N ARG A 38 8.38 -27.51 1.32
CA ARG A 38 8.38 -28.10 -0.03
C ARG A 38 9.52 -27.58 -0.91
N ASN A 39 9.84 -26.29 -0.82
CA ASN A 39 10.89 -25.68 -1.63
C ASN A 39 11.57 -24.51 -0.87
N PRO A 40 12.82 -24.69 -0.43
CA PRO A 40 13.56 -23.66 0.31
C PRO A 40 13.75 -22.32 -0.44
N ARG A 41 13.65 -22.32 -1.79
CA ARG A 41 13.75 -21.08 -2.58
C ARG A 41 12.65 -20.08 -2.23
N TYR A 42 11.48 -20.55 -1.82
CA TYR A 42 10.38 -19.67 -1.42
C TYR A 42 10.67 -18.90 -0.13
N ALA A 43 11.47 -19.46 0.78
CA ALA A 43 11.92 -18.72 1.96
C ALA A 43 12.81 -17.52 1.59
N PHE A 44 13.66 -17.66 0.57
CA PHE A 44 14.47 -16.54 0.06
C PHE A 44 13.61 -15.44 -0.55
N VAL A 45 12.60 -15.81 -1.35
CA VAL A 45 11.68 -14.82 -1.94
C VAL A 45 10.85 -14.13 -0.85
N ALA A 46 10.36 -14.90 0.13
CA ALA A 46 9.63 -14.34 1.26
C ALA A 46 10.48 -13.33 2.04
N LYS A 47 11.77 -13.61 2.23
CA LYS A 47 12.72 -12.68 2.84
C LYS A 47 12.83 -11.37 2.05
N GLN A 48 12.85 -11.42 0.72
CA GLN A 48 12.87 -10.22 -0.11
C GLN A 48 11.56 -9.43 0.00
N LEU A 49 10.43 -10.13 0.05
CA LEU A 49 9.12 -9.51 0.21
C LEU A 49 8.87 -8.91 1.62
N MET A 50 9.69 -9.21 2.60
CA MET A 50 9.65 -8.55 3.92
C MET A 50 10.18 -7.12 3.87
N GLU A 51 10.87 -6.70 2.80
CA GLU A 51 11.39 -5.35 2.66
C GLU A 51 10.65 -4.61 1.55
N PRO A 52 10.13 -3.41 1.82
CA PRO A 52 9.55 -2.57 0.79
C PRO A 52 10.62 -2.04 -0.15
N GLU A 53 10.29 -1.87 -1.43
CA GLU A 53 11.20 -1.27 -2.40
C GLU A 53 11.49 0.20 -2.06
N ARG A 54 10.49 0.94 -1.54
CA ARG A 54 10.63 2.34 -1.10
C ARG A 54 9.67 2.68 0.02
N PHE A 55 10.18 3.38 1.02
CA PHE A 55 9.38 4.03 2.06
C PHE A 55 9.60 5.54 1.99
N ILE A 56 8.54 6.30 1.75
CA ILE A 56 8.58 7.74 1.55
C ILE A 56 7.78 8.38 2.68
N GLN A 57 8.47 9.16 3.51
CA GLN A 57 7.84 9.99 4.53
C GLN A 57 8.06 11.46 4.17
N PHE A 58 7.02 12.26 4.27
CA PHE A 58 7.08 13.68 3.97
C PHE A 58 6.21 14.50 4.94
N ARG A 59 6.53 15.78 5.03
CA ARG A 59 5.77 16.74 5.82
C ARG A 59 4.60 17.29 5.01
N VAL A 60 3.41 17.31 5.60
CA VAL A 60 2.22 17.94 5.03
C VAL A 60 1.89 19.18 5.87
N ALA A 61 2.09 20.37 5.30
CA ALA A 61 1.76 21.65 5.93
C ALA A 61 0.47 22.19 5.32
N TRP A 62 -0.54 22.44 6.15
CA TRP A 62 -1.83 22.95 5.72
C TRP A 62 -2.36 24.00 6.70
N MET A 63 -3.26 24.84 6.27
CA MET A 63 -3.81 25.94 7.07
C MET A 63 -5.23 25.61 7.52
N ASP A 64 -5.49 25.73 8.82
CA ASP A 64 -6.82 25.56 9.38
C ASP A 64 -7.73 26.77 9.08
N ASP A 65 -9.01 26.71 9.49
CA ASP A 65 -9.99 27.76 9.22
C ASP A 65 -9.72 29.06 10.01
N VAL A 66 -8.92 28.99 11.07
CA VAL A 66 -8.50 30.18 11.85
C VAL A 66 -7.17 30.77 11.37
N GLY A 67 -6.61 30.26 10.27
CA GLY A 67 -5.39 30.77 9.67
C GLY A 67 -4.09 30.25 10.30
N VAL A 68 -4.15 29.22 11.15
CA VAL A 68 -2.97 28.61 11.78
C VAL A 68 -2.43 27.48 10.88
N VAL A 69 -1.13 27.48 10.66
CA VAL A 69 -0.46 26.38 9.93
C VAL A 69 -0.35 25.16 10.80
N ARG A 70 -0.92 24.05 10.35
CA ARG A 70 -0.83 22.73 10.97
C ARG A 70 0.13 21.85 10.18
N LEU A 71 0.73 20.90 10.87
CA LEU A 71 1.70 19.96 10.32
C LEU A 71 1.26 18.53 10.60
N ASN A 72 1.22 17.72 9.56
CA ASN A 72 1.01 16.28 9.63
C ASN A 72 2.13 15.53 8.91
N ARG A 73 2.24 14.24 9.20
CA ARG A 73 3.14 13.33 8.49
C ARG A 73 2.37 12.66 7.38
N GLY A 74 2.94 12.69 6.17
CA GLY A 74 2.46 11.91 5.05
C GLY A 74 3.37 10.71 4.82
N PHE A 75 2.79 9.59 4.44
CA PHE A 75 3.49 8.35 4.14
C PHE A 75 3.05 7.80 2.79
N ARG A 76 3.98 7.25 2.02
CA ARG A 76 3.70 6.37 0.88
C ARG A 76 4.75 5.28 0.85
N ILE A 77 4.31 4.04 0.91
CA ILE A 77 5.16 2.88 0.73
C ILE A 77 4.89 2.28 -0.64
N GLN A 78 5.93 2.14 -1.44
CA GLN A 78 5.94 1.39 -2.69
C GLN A 78 6.57 0.05 -2.37
N TYR A 79 5.68 -0.94 -2.15
CA TYR A 79 6.12 -2.16 -1.48
C TYR A 79 6.75 -3.15 -2.45
N SER A 80 6.05 -3.47 -3.55
CA SER A 80 6.57 -4.37 -4.57
C SER A 80 6.00 -4.03 -5.95
N SER A 81 6.86 -3.92 -6.95
CA SER A 81 6.54 -3.74 -8.37
C SER A 81 6.63 -5.03 -9.18
N SER A 82 6.84 -6.18 -8.54
CA SER A 82 7.09 -7.46 -9.21
C SER A 82 5.97 -7.92 -10.14
N LEU A 83 4.73 -7.50 -9.87
CA LEU A 83 3.53 -7.86 -10.66
C LEU A 83 3.09 -6.77 -11.64
N GLY A 84 3.58 -5.54 -11.48
CA GLY A 84 3.18 -4.40 -12.29
C GLY A 84 3.32 -3.08 -11.54
N PRO A 85 2.76 -1.98 -12.07
CA PRO A 85 2.78 -0.69 -11.41
C PRO A 85 2.22 -0.78 -10.00
N TYR A 86 2.78 0.01 -9.07
CA TYR A 86 2.28 0.04 -7.70
C TYR A 86 0.83 0.47 -7.66
N GLN A 87 0.02 -0.17 -6.84
CA GLN A 87 -1.36 0.20 -6.62
C GLN A 87 -1.77 -0.06 -5.17
N GLY A 88 -2.44 0.90 -4.56
CA GLY A 88 -2.97 0.68 -3.22
C GLY A 88 -3.55 1.91 -2.53
N PRO A 89 -4.25 1.68 -1.40
CA PRO A 89 -5.07 2.68 -0.74
C PRO A 89 -4.27 3.78 -0.06
N LEU A 90 -4.98 4.90 0.18
CA LEU A 90 -4.58 5.96 1.09
C LEU A 90 -5.45 5.91 2.34
N HIS A 91 -4.83 5.99 3.52
CA HIS A 91 -5.50 5.97 4.81
C HIS A 91 -5.28 7.29 5.56
N LEU A 92 -6.34 7.91 6.03
CA LEU A 92 -6.28 9.11 6.86
C LEU A 92 -6.87 8.81 8.23
N GLY A 93 -6.10 9.10 9.27
CA GLY A 93 -6.54 8.90 10.63
C GLY A 93 -5.42 9.10 11.65
N PRO A 94 -5.76 9.48 12.90
CA PRO A 94 -4.75 9.81 13.92
C PRO A 94 -3.86 8.63 14.34
N HIS A 95 -4.30 7.41 14.04
CA HIS A 95 -3.57 6.17 14.34
C HIS A 95 -2.63 5.73 13.19
N VAL A 96 -2.61 6.45 12.07
CA VAL A 96 -1.76 6.10 10.93
C VAL A 96 -0.29 6.42 11.26
N THR A 97 0.50 5.37 11.40
CA THR A 97 1.93 5.40 11.66
C THR A 97 2.72 4.80 10.50
N GLY A 98 4.04 5.00 10.47
CA GLY A 98 4.91 4.36 9.48
C GLY A 98 4.86 2.84 9.56
N GLY A 99 4.86 2.27 10.77
CA GLY A 99 4.78 0.83 11.00
C GLY A 99 3.47 0.23 10.50
N LEU A 100 2.33 0.89 10.79
CA LEU A 100 1.03 0.47 10.27
C LEU A 100 0.98 0.49 8.73
N ILE A 101 1.50 1.55 8.09
CA ILE A 101 1.56 1.65 6.62
C ILE A 101 2.45 0.56 6.04
N LYS A 102 3.53 0.19 6.72
CA LYS A 102 4.43 -0.89 6.32
C LYS A 102 3.74 -2.26 6.43
N ALA A 103 2.99 -2.51 7.51
CA ALA A 103 2.18 -3.71 7.69
C ALA A 103 1.13 -3.86 6.59
N LEU A 104 0.33 -2.82 6.36
CA LEU A 104 -0.70 -2.81 5.33
C LEU A 104 -0.11 -2.96 3.91
N GLY A 105 1.08 -2.40 3.66
CA GLY A 105 1.80 -2.56 2.41
C GLY A 105 2.23 -4.00 2.16
N PHE A 106 2.71 -4.67 3.20
CA PHE A 106 3.06 -6.09 3.15
C PHE A 106 1.84 -6.97 2.87
N ASP A 107 0.74 -6.77 3.58
CA ASP A 107 -0.52 -7.49 3.33
C ASP A 107 -1.06 -7.24 1.92
N ASN A 108 -0.91 -6.02 1.41
CA ASN A 108 -1.37 -5.65 0.08
C ASN A 108 -0.61 -6.37 -1.05
N VAL A 109 0.65 -6.81 -0.82
CA VAL A 109 1.39 -7.65 -1.78
C VAL A 109 0.64 -8.93 -2.08
N PHE A 110 0.19 -9.62 -1.03
CA PHE A 110 -0.54 -10.88 -1.17
C PHE A 110 -1.97 -10.65 -1.68
N SER A 111 -2.63 -9.61 -1.20
CA SER A 111 -3.99 -9.27 -1.64
C SER A 111 -4.05 -8.95 -3.13
N ASN A 112 -3.12 -8.12 -3.63
CA ASN A 112 -3.03 -7.79 -5.05
C ASN A 112 -2.64 -9.01 -5.89
N GLY A 113 -1.68 -9.80 -5.42
CA GLY A 113 -1.29 -11.03 -6.10
C GLY A 113 -2.40 -12.07 -6.25
N LEU A 114 -3.30 -12.13 -5.28
CA LEU A 114 -4.47 -13.03 -5.32
C LEU A 114 -5.54 -12.58 -6.33
N THR A 115 -5.53 -11.34 -6.79
CA THR A 115 -6.51 -10.85 -7.78
C THR A 115 -6.29 -11.42 -9.18
N GLY A 116 -5.04 -11.82 -9.50
CA GLY A 116 -4.62 -12.25 -10.83
C GLY A 116 -4.47 -11.11 -11.84
N TYR A 117 -4.46 -9.85 -11.39
CA TYR A 117 -4.13 -8.69 -12.22
C TYR A 117 -2.64 -8.34 -12.11
N ASP A 118 -2.09 -7.74 -13.18
CA ASP A 118 -0.71 -7.27 -13.22
C ASP A 118 -0.58 -5.92 -12.49
N VAL A 119 -0.74 -5.94 -11.18
CA VAL A 119 -0.63 -4.77 -10.30
C VAL A 119 0.32 -5.05 -9.15
N GLY A 120 1.20 -4.10 -8.89
CA GLY A 120 2.09 -4.12 -7.74
C GLY A 120 1.38 -3.74 -6.44
N SER A 121 2.15 -3.50 -5.39
CA SER A 121 1.62 -3.16 -4.08
C SER A 121 2.17 -1.82 -3.59
N SER A 122 1.28 -0.97 -3.12
CA SER A 122 1.59 0.24 -2.39
C SER A 122 0.50 0.58 -1.38
N VAL A 123 0.87 1.31 -0.34
CA VAL A 123 -0.09 1.87 0.62
C VAL A 123 0.42 3.25 1.04
N GLY A 124 -0.47 4.16 1.32
CA GLY A 124 -0.10 5.48 1.82
C GLY A 124 -1.07 5.97 2.88
N GLY A 125 -0.76 7.13 3.44
CA GLY A 125 -1.65 7.73 4.41
C GLY A 125 -1.03 8.88 5.19
N SER A 126 -1.76 9.34 6.17
CA SER A 126 -1.33 10.40 7.08
C SER A 126 -2.02 10.28 8.43
N ASP A 127 -1.36 10.79 9.46
CA ASP A 127 -1.90 10.96 10.82
C ASP A 127 -2.98 12.07 10.92
N PHE A 128 -3.42 12.61 9.79
CA PHE A 128 -4.50 13.58 9.71
C PHE A 128 -5.86 12.93 9.98
N ASN A 129 -6.64 13.51 10.91
CA ASN A 129 -8.01 13.09 11.18
C ASN A 129 -9.02 13.92 10.36
N PRO A 130 -9.65 13.36 9.31
CA PRO A 130 -10.60 14.11 8.48
C PRO A 130 -11.95 14.34 9.16
N PHE A 131 -12.32 13.55 10.17
CA PHE A 131 -13.65 13.59 10.80
C PHE A 131 -13.89 14.81 11.66
N ASP A 132 -12.82 15.44 12.19
CA ASP A 132 -12.90 16.60 13.05
C ASP A 132 -12.68 17.92 12.29
N LYS A 133 -12.66 17.90 10.96
CA LYS A 133 -12.26 19.01 10.14
C LYS A 133 -13.39 19.48 9.21
N SER A 134 -13.38 20.78 8.92
CA SER A 134 -14.25 21.33 7.89
C SER A 134 -13.88 20.79 6.51
N GLU A 135 -14.82 20.83 5.59
CA GLU A 135 -14.60 20.43 4.19
C GLU A 135 -13.45 21.23 3.54
N ALA A 136 -13.36 22.51 3.86
CA ALA A 136 -12.31 23.39 3.36
C ALA A 136 -10.94 23.03 3.92
N GLU A 137 -10.86 22.62 5.19
CA GLU A 137 -9.63 22.12 5.81
C GLU A 137 -9.17 20.79 5.18
N VAL A 138 -10.10 19.84 4.99
CA VAL A 138 -9.80 18.57 4.30
C VAL A 138 -9.30 18.82 2.90
N GLN A 139 -9.93 19.75 2.15
CA GLN A 139 -9.47 20.11 0.81
C GLN A 139 -8.05 20.68 0.82
N ARG A 140 -7.73 21.63 1.73
CA ARG A 140 -6.39 22.22 1.85
C ARG A 140 -5.35 21.15 2.24
N PHE A 141 -5.70 20.26 3.16
CA PHE A 141 -4.86 19.12 3.52
C PHE A 141 -4.58 18.22 2.32
N CYS A 142 -5.61 17.77 1.59
CA CYS A 142 -5.46 16.91 0.42
C CYS A 142 -4.59 17.56 -0.67
N GLN A 143 -4.77 18.87 -0.91
CA GLN A 143 -3.94 19.60 -1.86
C GLN A 143 -2.46 19.64 -1.43
N SER A 144 -2.19 19.91 -0.16
CA SER A 144 -0.82 19.90 0.36
C SER A 144 -0.20 18.50 0.33
N TYR A 145 -0.95 17.48 0.74
CA TYR A 145 -0.52 16.07 0.70
C TYR A 145 -0.15 15.64 -0.73
N MET A 146 -1.01 15.94 -1.71
CA MET A 146 -0.74 15.59 -3.11
C MET A 146 0.41 16.40 -3.70
N THR A 147 0.69 17.61 -3.24
CA THR A 147 1.82 18.40 -3.71
C THR A 147 3.15 17.67 -3.47
N GLU A 148 3.28 16.99 -2.34
CA GLU A 148 4.47 16.17 -2.06
C GLU A 148 4.40 14.81 -2.74
N LEU A 149 3.23 14.17 -2.72
CA LEU A 149 3.04 12.83 -3.27
C LEU A 149 3.17 12.78 -4.79
N ALA A 150 2.78 13.84 -5.51
CA ALA A 150 2.78 13.90 -6.98
C ALA A 150 4.14 13.62 -7.65
N LYS A 151 5.23 13.71 -6.88
CA LYS A 151 6.60 13.39 -7.34
C LYS A 151 6.82 11.89 -7.54
N TYR A 152 5.99 11.06 -6.91
CA TYR A 152 6.20 9.61 -6.79
C TYR A 152 5.06 8.79 -7.40
N VAL A 153 3.95 9.42 -7.74
CA VAL A 153 2.76 8.75 -8.27
C VAL A 153 2.49 9.13 -9.73
N GLY A 154 1.85 8.23 -10.45
CA GLY A 154 1.49 8.43 -11.85
C GLY A 154 0.86 7.19 -12.45
N PRO A 155 0.24 7.30 -13.65
CA PRO A 155 -0.57 6.22 -14.24
C PRO A 155 0.19 4.91 -14.42
N ASP A 156 1.47 4.99 -14.78
CA ASP A 156 2.32 3.83 -15.07
C ASP A 156 3.36 3.55 -13.97
N ILE A 157 3.27 4.27 -12.85
CA ILE A 157 4.22 4.17 -11.74
C ILE A 157 3.52 3.68 -10.48
N ASP A 158 2.57 4.47 -9.99
CA ASP A 158 1.89 4.24 -8.71
C ASP A 158 0.49 4.87 -8.74
N ASP A 159 -0.54 4.05 -8.61
CA ASP A 159 -1.95 4.46 -8.63
C ASP A 159 -2.56 4.43 -7.22
N PRO A 160 -2.68 5.58 -6.55
CA PRO A 160 -3.36 5.66 -5.26
C PRO A 160 -4.86 5.38 -5.38
N THR A 161 -5.37 4.56 -4.46
CA THR A 161 -6.80 4.22 -4.40
C THR A 161 -7.43 4.72 -3.10
N MET A 162 -8.77 4.72 -3.05
CA MET A 162 -9.51 5.08 -1.84
C MET A 162 -9.19 4.11 -0.70
N GLY A 163 -9.27 4.60 0.53
CA GLY A 163 -9.05 3.83 1.74
C GLY A 163 -9.81 4.42 2.91
N MET A 164 -9.40 4.11 4.12
CA MET A 164 -10.05 4.64 5.30
C MET A 164 -9.81 6.16 5.40
N GLY A 165 -10.89 6.93 5.62
CA GLY A 165 -10.85 8.39 5.67
C GLY A 165 -10.61 9.08 4.31
N VAL A 166 -10.59 8.30 3.21
CA VAL A 166 -10.43 8.79 1.83
C VAL A 166 -11.51 8.18 0.95
N ALA A 167 -12.56 8.92 0.69
CA ALA A 167 -13.66 8.56 -0.19
C ALA A 167 -13.52 9.27 -1.56
N GLU A 168 -14.57 9.24 -2.38
CA GLU A 168 -14.57 9.84 -3.72
C GLU A 168 -14.27 11.33 -3.69
N LYS A 169 -14.73 12.03 -2.66
CA LYS A 169 -14.57 13.47 -2.49
C LYS A 169 -13.11 13.86 -2.24
N GLU A 170 -12.46 13.20 -1.28
CA GLU A 170 -11.05 13.40 -0.95
C GLU A 170 -10.17 13.02 -2.14
N MET A 171 -10.51 11.91 -2.82
CA MET A 171 -9.83 11.54 -4.07
C MET A 171 -10.00 12.61 -5.16
N GLY A 172 -11.15 13.25 -5.25
CA GLY A 172 -11.37 14.38 -6.15
C GLY A 172 -10.44 15.56 -5.87
N TYR A 173 -10.23 15.90 -4.59
CA TYR A 173 -9.30 16.96 -4.19
C TYR A 173 -7.84 16.61 -4.51
N LEU A 174 -7.43 15.36 -4.21
CA LEU A 174 -6.10 14.84 -4.53
C LEU A 174 -5.85 14.86 -6.04
N PHE A 175 -6.79 14.36 -6.83
CA PHE A 175 -6.68 14.33 -8.29
C PHE A 175 -6.65 15.73 -8.91
N GLY A 176 -7.49 16.63 -8.43
CA GLY A 176 -7.49 18.03 -8.88
C GLY A 176 -6.13 18.70 -8.67
N GLN A 177 -5.47 18.45 -7.53
CA GLN A 177 -4.14 18.98 -7.26
C GLN A 177 -3.06 18.29 -8.11
N TYR A 178 -3.12 16.98 -8.30
CA TYR A 178 -2.24 16.25 -9.19
C TYR A 178 -2.28 16.84 -10.62
N LYS A 179 -3.48 17.12 -11.13
CA LYS A 179 -3.66 17.74 -12.44
C LYS A 179 -3.06 19.15 -12.53
N ARG A 180 -3.16 19.94 -11.47
CA ARG A 180 -2.55 21.28 -11.42
C ARG A 180 -1.03 21.24 -11.51
N ILE A 181 -0.40 20.25 -10.84
CA ILE A 181 1.05 20.09 -10.80
C ILE A 181 1.57 19.53 -12.12
N ASN A 182 0.89 18.49 -12.63
CA ASN A 182 1.29 17.77 -13.84
C ASN A 182 0.53 18.25 -15.08
N ALA A 183 0.41 19.58 -15.29
CA ALA A 183 -0.35 20.24 -16.35
C ALA A 183 0.00 19.81 -17.80
N LYS A 184 0.53 18.62 -18.01
CA LYS A 184 0.66 18.01 -19.32
C LYS A 184 -0.74 17.67 -19.81
N VAL A 185 -1.23 18.46 -20.77
CA VAL A 185 -2.38 18.14 -21.60
C VAL A 185 -2.01 16.89 -22.43
N THR A 186 -2.07 15.74 -21.82
CA THR A 186 -2.09 14.49 -22.58
C THR A 186 -3.54 14.24 -22.93
N SER A 187 -3.79 14.26 -24.23
CA SER A 187 -5.05 13.97 -24.87
C SER A 187 -5.80 12.81 -24.22
N GLY A 188 -6.92 13.11 -23.62
CA GLY A 188 -8.13 12.28 -23.59
C GLY A 188 -8.21 11.09 -22.64
N ASN A 189 -7.15 10.41 -22.27
CA ASN A 189 -7.22 9.24 -21.38
C ASN A 189 -6.21 9.37 -20.25
N VAL A 190 -6.69 9.82 -19.10
CA VAL A 190 -5.93 9.70 -17.86
C VAL A 190 -6.59 8.60 -17.02
N PRO A 191 -6.06 7.39 -17.01
CA PRO A 191 -6.56 6.31 -16.15
C PRO A 191 -6.05 6.44 -14.72
N PHE A 192 -5.81 7.66 -14.25
CA PHE A 192 -5.51 7.91 -12.86
C PHE A 192 -6.84 7.83 -12.10
N MET A 193 -6.98 6.89 -11.22
CA MET A 193 -8.19 6.60 -10.42
C MET A 193 -9.36 6.03 -11.23
N ASN A 194 -9.13 4.99 -11.97
CA ASN A 194 -10.14 4.38 -12.83
C ASN A 194 -11.25 3.70 -12.01
N LYS A 195 -12.50 3.81 -12.52
CA LYS A 195 -13.68 3.07 -12.02
C LYS A 195 -13.44 1.56 -11.84
N LYS A 196 -12.52 0.98 -12.60
CA LYS A 196 -12.06 -0.42 -12.46
C LYS A 196 -11.42 -0.72 -11.11
N SER A 197 -10.82 0.25 -10.44
CA SER A 197 -10.25 0.04 -9.10
C SER A 197 -11.33 -0.23 -8.03
N SER A 198 -12.55 0.27 -8.21
CA SER A 198 -13.67 -0.04 -7.33
C SER A 198 -14.22 -1.45 -7.53
N GLU A 199 -14.21 -1.96 -8.77
CA GLU A 199 -14.61 -3.34 -9.09
C GLU A 199 -13.56 -4.35 -8.62
N VAL A 200 -12.27 -4.03 -8.77
CA VAL A 200 -11.17 -4.83 -8.25
C VAL A 200 -11.25 -4.93 -6.72
N ARG A 201 -11.58 -3.85 -6.01
CA ARG A 201 -11.72 -3.87 -4.53
C ARG A 201 -12.90 -4.71 -4.05
N GLN A 202 -14.03 -4.67 -4.75
CA GLN A 202 -15.17 -5.51 -4.39
C GLN A 202 -14.84 -7.01 -4.57
N CYS A 203 -14.00 -7.34 -5.54
CA CYS A 203 -13.43 -8.68 -5.70
C CYS A 203 -12.36 -9.00 -4.64
N GLN A 204 -11.49 -8.04 -4.27
CA GLN A 204 -10.48 -8.22 -3.22
C GLN A 204 -11.12 -8.57 -1.87
N TRP A 205 -12.11 -7.79 -1.42
CA TRP A 205 -12.81 -8.06 -0.16
C TRP A 205 -13.51 -9.41 -0.13
N LYS A 206 -14.16 -9.78 -1.23
CA LYS A 206 -14.80 -11.10 -1.35
C LYS A 206 -13.78 -12.24 -1.36
N ARG A 207 -12.66 -12.08 -2.07
CA ARG A 207 -11.61 -13.11 -2.13
C ARG A 207 -10.78 -13.18 -0.85
N TYR A 208 -10.51 -12.07 -0.18
CA TYR A 208 -9.83 -12.06 1.12
C TYR A 208 -10.65 -12.80 2.18
N ASN A 209 -11.95 -12.55 2.26
CA ASN A 209 -12.85 -13.30 3.16
C ASN A 209 -12.97 -14.78 2.77
N ILE A 210 -12.89 -15.14 1.49
CA ILE A 210 -12.89 -16.52 1.02
C ILE A 210 -11.53 -17.19 1.28
N ALA A 211 -10.42 -16.48 1.10
CA ALA A 211 -9.08 -17.01 1.34
C ALA A 211 -8.78 -17.22 2.83
N CYS A 212 -9.28 -16.35 3.72
CA CYS A 212 -9.20 -16.56 5.17
C CYS A 212 -10.13 -17.68 5.67
N SER A 213 -11.19 -17.99 4.94
CA SER A 213 -12.14 -19.04 5.30
C SER A 213 -11.89 -20.40 4.62
N SER A 214 -11.06 -20.44 3.60
CA SER A 214 -10.71 -21.68 2.87
C SER A 214 -9.20 -21.81 2.72
N HIS A 215 -8.68 -22.98 3.04
CA HIS A 215 -7.26 -23.40 2.94
C HIS A 215 -6.67 -23.39 1.49
N THR A 216 -7.17 -22.55 0.59
CA THR A 216 -6.78 -22.47 -0.84
C THR A 216 -5.72 -21.40 -1.13
N PHE A 217 -4.84 -21.10 -0.18
CA PHE A 217 -3.73 -20.14 -0.31
C PHE A 217 -2.63 -20.61 -1.30
N THR A 218 -2.67 -21.87 -1.76
CA THR A 218 -1.50 -22.52 -2.37
C THR A 218 -1.15 -22.08 -3.78
N ASP A 219 -2.12 -21.84 -4.66
CA ASP A 219 -1.83 -21.65 -6.09
C ASP A 219 -1.47 -20.20 -6.48
N SER A 220 -2.12 -19.22 -5.87
CA SER A 220 -1.87 -17.81 -6.19
C SER A 220 -0.58 -17.28 -5.54
N THR A 221 -0.23 -17.81 -4.36
CA THR A 221 1.05 -17.49 -3.69
C THR A 221 2.22 -18.12 -4.45
N LEU A 222 2.01 -19.31 -5.06
CA LEU A 222 2.96 -19.95 -5.97
C LEU A 222 3.20 -19.12 -7.23
N PHE A 223 2.18 -18.45 -7.74
CA PHE A 223 2.30 -17.56 -8.88
C PHE A 223 3.16 -16.32 -8.59
N LEU A 224 2.95 -15.66 -7.46
CA LEU A 224 3.77 -14.54 -6.98
C LEU A 224 5.25 -14.92 -6.82
N LEU A 225 5.49 -16.06 -6.18
CA LEU A 225 6.84 -16.57 -5.94
C LEU A 225 7.55 -17.01 -7.22
N ASN A 226 6.82 -17.49 -8.24
CA ASN A 226 7.39 -17.84 -9.54
C ASN A 226 7.75 -16.62 -10.40
N LEU A 227 7.06 -15.49 -10.27
CA LEU A 227 7.37 -14.27 -11.03
C LEU A 227 8.61 -13.57 -10.51
N SER A 228 8.84 -13.55 -9.18
CA SER A 228 10.05 -12.98 -8.59
C SER A 228 11.34 -13.70 -9.04
N THR A 229 11.26 -14.96 -9.46
CA THR A 229 12.42 -15.71 -9.97
C THR A 229 12.73 -15.46 -11.45
N LYS A 230 11.82 -14.84 -12.21
CA LYS A 230 12.04 -14.53 -13.64
C LYS A 230 12.70 -13.17 -13.88
N GLY A 231 12.75 -12.28 -12.90
CA GLY A 231 13.33 -10.93 -12.99
C GLY A 231 14.85 -10.85 -12.78
N THR A 232 15.52 -11.96 -12.51
CA THR A 232 16.99 -12.01 -12.31
C THR A 232 17.67 -12.78 -13.46
N ARG A 233 17.60 -12.22 -14.66
CA ARG A 233 18.51 -12.53 -15.77
C ARG A 233 18.95 -11.25 -16.46
#